data_e24b39ea3a6978ed23e4ea4e1bdae55a
#
_entry.id   e24b39ea3a6978ed23e4ea4e1bdae55a
#
_cell.length_a   1.000
_cell.length_b   1.000
_cell.length_c   1.000
_cell.angle_alpha   90.00
_cell.angle_beta   90.00
_cell.angle_gamma   90.00
#
_symmetry.space_group_name_H-M   'P 1'
#
loop_
_entity.id
_entity.type
_entity.pdbx_description
1 polymer ?
#
loop_
_entity_poly.entity_id
_entity_poly.type
_entity_poly.pdbx_seq_one_letter_code
_entity_poly.pdbx_strand_id
1 'polypeptide(L)'
;ENMVKPANAHLEVTENGYEIIPETVGTELDKEKVKATVKDAIAKGASKVNLEEAGCYTSPEVVSTDENLVKQRDQGNAFLNVTVTIDFADRQEIVDKEVMKDWLVVNEEGNIDLSHEKAKAYVQELKYEYDTFGTSRPFTTADGQNITVSGGDYGWVIAPNDTTTKILDAIKSGQSQTITPEYTYTAYRREKDEIGDTYVEISLSKQHMWFFKDGQLLVSTDVVTGNHNKGWDTH
;
A
#
# COMPACT_ATOMS: atom_id res chain seq x y z
N GLU A 1 3.64 -31.08 -40.39
CA GLU A 1 2.83 -30.98 -39.18
C GLU A 1 3.46 -29.97 -38.28
N ASN A 2 2.66 -29.00 -37.76
CA ASN A 2 3.13 -28.02 -36.85
C ASN A 2 3.37 -28.67 -35.49
N MET A 3 4.63 -28.86 -35.11
CA MET A 3 4.99 -29.27 -33.74
C MET A 3 4.70 -28.12 -32.76
N VAL A 4 4.06 -28.45 -31.67
CA VAL A 4 3.80 -27.49 -30.56
C VAL A 4 4.94 -27.60 -29.56
N LYS A 5 5.56 -26.50 -29.24
CA LYS A 5 6.57 -26.43 -28.19
C LYS A 5 5.92 -26.56 -26.82
N PRO A 6 6.55 -27.23 -25.86
CA PRO A 6 6.08 -27.20 -24.49
C PRO A 6 6.19 -25.80 -23.92
N ALA A 7 5.27 -25.44 -23.05
CA ALA A 7 5.32 -24.21 -22.26
C ALA A 7 5.19 -24.56 -20.78
N ASN A 8 5.96 -23.88 -19.94
CA ASN A 8 5.90 -24.06 -18.51
C ASN A 8 4.62 -23.50 -17.90
N ALA A 9 4.14 -24.13 -16.85
CA ALA A 9 3.15 -23.51 -15.98
C ALA A 9 3.71 -22.23 -15.36
N HIS A 10 2.86 -21.24 -15.14
CA HIS A 10 3.24 -19.94 -14.57
C HIS A 10 2.08 -19.33 -13.79
N LEU A 11 2.40 -18.34 -12.97
CA LEU A 11 1.40 -17.56 -12.27
C LEU A 11 0.91 -16.38 -13.11
N GLU A 12 -0.39 -16.14 -13.05
CA GLU A 12 -1.03 -14.96 -13.61
C GLU A 12 -1.90 -14.28 -12.55
N VAL A 13 -1.94 -12.94 -12.57
CA VAL A 13 -2.84 -12.17 -11.70
C VAL A 13 -4.11 -11.91 -12.47
N THR A 14 -5.21 -12.46 -11.97
CA THR A 14 -6.56 -12.30 -12.50
C THR A 14 -7.40 -11.38 -11.61
N GLU A 15 -8.64 -11.11 -11.98
CA GLU A 15 -9.61 -10.39 -11.14
C GLU A 15 -9.88 -11.13 -9.81
N ASN A 16 -9.68 -12.45 -9.77
CA ASN A 16 -9.90 -13.29 -8.59
C ASN A 16 -8.65 -13.44 -7.70
N GLY A 17 -7.49 -12.98 -8.16
CA GLY A 17 -6.20 -13.14 -7.51
C GLY A 17 -5.19 -13.89 -8.34
N TYR A 18 -4.23 -14.56 -7.70
CA TYR A 18 -3.23 -15.38 -8.38
C TYR A 18 -3.82 -16.72 -8.81
N GLU A 19 -3.68 -17.04 -10.09
CA GLU A 19 -4.03 -18.33 -10.67
C GLU A 19 -2.82 -18.97 -11.33
N ILE A 20 -2.74 -20.30 -11.27
CA ILE A 20 -1.73 -21.06 -12.00
C ILE A 20 -2.28 -21.36 -13.39
N ILE A 21 -1.66 -20.81 -14.42
CA ILE A 21 -1.90 -21.18 -15.80
C ILE A 21 -1.15 -22.48 -16.07
N PRO A 22 -1.86 -23.57 -16.43
CA PRO A 22 -1.24 -24.86 -16.62
C PRO A 22 -0.21 -24.89 -17.74
N GLU A 23 0.71 -25.81 -17.62
CA GLU A 23 1.67 -26.14 -18.67
C GLU A 23 1.01 -26.63 -19.94
N THR A 24 1.67 -26.40 -21.06
CA THR A 24 1.30 -27.04 -22.33
C THR A 24 2.27 -28.18 -22.61
N VAL A 25 1.75 -29.40 -22.68
CA VAL A 25 2.52 -30.55 -23.13
C VAL A 25 2.70 -30.44 -24.64
N GLY A 26 3.93 -30.22 -25.07
CA GLY A 26 4.24 -30.05 -26.50
C GLY A 26 4.24 -31.39 -27.26
N THR A 27 4.30 -31.27 -28.57
CA THR A 27 4.52 -32.41 -29.52
C THR A 27 5.88 -32.30 -30.19
N GLU A 28 6.79 -31.46 -29.68
CA GLU A 28 8.14 -31.29 -30.19
C GLU A 28 9.01 -32.46 -29.78
N LEU A 29 9.67 -33.12 -30.75
CA LEU A 29 10.55 -34.23 -30.52
C LEU A 29 11.94 -33.83 -30.06
N ASP A 30 12.45 -34.43 -29.01
CA ASP A 30 13.84 -34.38 -28.60
C ASP A 30 14.68 -35.21 -29.59
N LYS A 31 15.40 -34.51 -30.49
CA LYS A 31 16.16 -35.12 -31.59
C LYS A 31 17.23 -36.12 -31.09
N GLU A 32 17.85 -35.84 -29.97
CA GLU A 32 18.91 -36.70 -29.45
C GLU A 32 18.31 -37.96 -28.81
N LYS A 33 17.22 -37.84 -28.07
CA LYS A 33 16.49 -38.98 -27.56
C LYS A 33 15.91 -39.87 -28.65
N VAL A 34 15.32 -39.28 -29.70
CA VAL A 34 14.85 -39.99 -30.87
C VAL A 34 15.97 -40.77 -31.53
N LYS A 35 17.13 -40.18 -31.79
CA LYS A 35 18.29 -40.87 -32.37
C LYS A 35 18.77 -42.03 -31.50
N ALA A 36 18.88 -41.82 -30.18
CA ALA A 36 19.31 -42.84 -29.25
C ALA A 36 18.33 -44.03 -29.24
N THR A 37 17.04 -43.73 -29.14
CA THR A 37 15.95 -44.73 -29.11
C THR A 37 15.89 -45.54 -30.40
N VAL A 38 15.99 -44.87 -31.55
CA VAL A 38 15.98 -45.56 -32.86
C VAL A 38 17.21 -46.45 -33.03
N LYS A 39 18.41 -45.99 -32.64
CA LYS A 39 19.66 -46.82 -32.67
C LYS A 39 19.51 -48.09 -31.79
N ASP A 40 19.00 -47.91 -30.56
CA ASP A 40 18.81 -49.03 -29.63
C ASP A 40 17.78 -50.06 -30.18
N ALA A 41 16.69 -49.55 -30.76
CA ALA A 41 15.67 -50.39 -31.36
C ALA A 41 16.21 -51.21 -32.54
N ILE A 42 17.04 -50.60 -33.41
CA ILE A 42 17.66 -51.30 -34.54
C ILE A 42 18.65 -52.38 -33.99
N ALA A 43 19.45 -52.06 -32.99
CA ALA A 43 20.38 -53.00 -32.38
C ALA A 43 19.65 -54.22 -31.76
N LYS A 44 18.47 -54.03 -31.24
CA LYS A 44 17.61 -55.08 -30.66
C LYS A 44 16.73 -55.79 -31.67
N GLY A 45 16.78 -55.43 -32.94
CA GLY A 45 15.94 -56.03 -34.00
C GLY A 45 14.45 -55.70 -33.89
N ALA A 46 14.11 -54.60 -33.23
CA ALA A 46 12.74 -54.18 -33.09
C ALA A 46 12.18 -53.63 -34.43
N SER A 47 10.97 -54.02 -34.79
CA SER A 47 10.29 -53.58 -36.00
C SER A 47 9.47 -52.29 -35.82
N LYS A 48 9.20 -51.89 -34.59
CA LYS A 48 8.46 -50.69 -34.22
C LYS A 48 8.99 -50.06 -32.94
N VAL A 49 8.90 -48.75 -32.83
CA VAL A 49 9.23 -47.98 -31.64
C VAL A 49 8.10 -47.00 -31.33
N ASN A 50 7.65 -46.99 -30.10
CA ASN A 50 6.74 -45.98 -29.62
C ASN A 50 7.56 -44.84 -29.01
N LEU A 51 7.56 -43.67 -29.68
CA LEU A 51 8.38 -42.50 -29.25
C LEU A 51 7.80 -41.87 -27.99
N GLU A 52 6.50 -42.01 -27.72
CA GLU A 52 5.87 -41.50 -26.53
C GLU A 52 6.27 -42.31 -25.28
N GLU A 53 6.16 -43.64 -25.35
CA GLU A 53 6.61 -44.55 -24.27
C GLU A 53 8.12 -44.45 -24.03
N ALA A 54 8.89 -44.11 -25.08
CA ALA A 54 10.33 -43.91 -24.98
C ALA A 54 10.72 -42.51 -24.47
N GLY A 55 9.74 -41.63 -24.15
CA GLY A 55 9.97 -40.29 -23.63
C GLY A 55 10.73 -39.38 -24.60
N CYS A 56 10.49 -39.55 -25.91
CA CYS A 56 11.17 -38.80 -26.97
C CYS A 56 10.60 -37.42 -27.27
N TYR A 57 9.63 -36.96 -26.51
CA TYR A 57 9.11 -35.60 -26.60
C TYR A 57 9.76 -34.68 -25.58
N THR A 58 9.87 -33.39 -25.91
CA THR A 58 10.26 -32.39 -24.96
C THR A 58 9.11 -32.13 -23.98
N SER A 59 9.42 -31.98 -22.72
CA SER A 59 8.43 -31.76 -21.66
C SER A 59 8.63 -30.37 -21.04
N PRO A 60 7.58 -29.75 -20.50
CA PRO A 60 7.73 -28.54 -19.70
C PRO A 60 8.60 -28.83 -18.47
N GLU A 61 9.40 -27.85 -18.06
CA GLU A 61 10.27 -27.95 -16.88
C GLU A 61 9.50 -27.66 -15.59
N VAL A 62 8.46 -26.82 -15.69
CA VAL A 62 7.59 -26.44 -14.57
C VAL A 62 6.16 -26.85 -14.91
N VAL A 63 5.55 -27.59 -14.00
CA VAL A 63 4.17 -28.10 -14.12
C VAL A 63 3.25 -27.39 -13.13
N SER A 64 1.95 -27.44 -13.36
CA SER A 64 0.92 -26.79 -12.52
C SER A 64 0.88 -27.31 -11.08
N THR A 65 1.46 -28.46 -10.81
CA THR A 65 1.60 -29.04 -9.47
C THR A 65 2.94 -28.73 -8.81
N ASP A 66 3.76 -27.84 -9.41
CA ASP A 66 5.03 -27.42 -8.81
C ASP A 66 4.80 -26.75 -7.45
N GLU A 67 5.52 -27.24 -6.43
CA GLU A 67 5.31 -26.80 -5.04
C GLU A 67 5.59 -25.31 -4.85
N ASN A 68 6.55 -24.74 -5.60
CA ASN A 68 6.86 -23.30 -5.50
C ASN A 68 5.75 -22.45 -6.11
N LEU A 69 5.22 -22.85 -7.29
CA LEU A 69 4.08 -22.16 -7.89
C LEU A 69 2.84 -22.21 -7.00
N VAL A 70 2.54 -23.37 -6.42
CA VAL A 70 1.40 -23.53 -5.51
C VAL A 70 1.60 -22.64 -4.27
N LYS A 71 2.79 -22.67 -3.67
CA LYS A 71 3.13 -21.82 -2.52
C LYS A 71 2.99 -20.34 -2.84
N GLN A 72 3.52 -19.88 -3.97
CA GLN A 72 3.44 -18.50 -4.40
C GLN A 72 1.99 -18.05 -4.61
N ARG A 73 1.17 -18.86 -5.31
CA ARG A 73 -0.26 -18.60 -5.48
C ARG A 73 -0.97 -18.44 -4.14
N ASP A 74 -0.76 -19.40 -3.24
CA ASP A 74 -1.45 -19.41 -1.94
C ASP A 74 -1.03 -18.23 -1.08
N GLN A 75 0.25 -17.87 -1.08
CA GLN A 75 0.78 -16.73 -0.35
C GLN A 75 0.26 -15.39 -0.91
N GLY A 76 0.29 -15.21 -2.24
CA GLY A 76 -0.25 -14.02 -2.87
C GLY A 76 -1.75 -13.85 -2.59
N ASN A 77 -2.52 -14.94 -2.70
CA ASN A 77 -3.95 -14.93 -2.41
C ASN A 77 -4.24 -14.70 -0.91
N ALA A 78 -3.38 -15.17 -0.01
CA ALA A 78 -3.52 -14.88 1.41
C ALA A 78 -3.43 -13.36 1.70
N PHE A 79 -2.53 -12.64 1.04
CA PHE A 79 -2.47 -11.17 1.16
C PHE A 79 -3.71 -10.50 0.55
N LEU A 80 -4.10 -10.89 -0.67
CA LEU A 80 -5.24 -10.28 -1.39
C LEU A 80 -6.60 -10.51 -0.70
N ASN A 81 -6.72 -11.50 0.17
CA ASN A 81 -7.92 -11.76 0.95
C ASN A 81 -8.06 -10.89 2.21
N VAL A 82 -7.04 -10.09 2.55
CA VAL A 82 -7.09 -9.16 3.67
C VAL A 82 -7.62 -7.81 3.21
N THR A 83 -8.39 -7.15 4.06
CA THR A 83 -8.78 -5.76 3.89
C THR A 83 -8.32 -4.95 5.10
N VAL A 84 -7.56 -3.89 4.88
CA VAL A 84 -7.16 -2.97 5.94
C VAL A 84 -7.91 -1.66 5.76
N THR A 85 -8.70 -1.28 6.76
CA THR A 85 -9.34 0.03 6.81
C THR A 85 -8.45 1.00 7.58
N ILE A 86 -8.04 2.08 6.95
CA ILE A 86 -7.28 3.15 7.58
C ILE A 86 -8.28 4.20 8.06
N ASP A 87 -8.41 4.35 9.36
CA ASP A 87 -9.38 5.27 9.99
C ASP A 87 -8.68 6.57 10.41
N PHE A 88 -9.02 7.64 9.74
CA PHE A 88 -8.54 9.00 10.04
C PHE A 88 -9.45 9.75 11.02
N ALA A 89 -10.45 9.10 11.60
CA ALA A 89 -11.52 9.62 12.43
C ALA A 89 -12.61 10.42 11.66
N ASP A 90 -12.24 11.31 10.76
CA ASP A 90 -13.16 12.08 9.92
C ASP A 90 -13.48 11.41 8.57
N ARG A 91 -12.69 10.41 8.19
CA ARG A 91 -12.82 9.62 6.95
C ARG A 91 -12.08 8.30 7.07
N GLN A 92 -12.33 7.43 6.10
CA GLN A 92 -11.68 6.11 6.04
C GLN A 92 -11.18 5.83 4.63
N GLU A 93 -10.04 5.18 4.54
CA GLU A 93 -9.49 4.62 3.31
C GLU A 93 -9.43 3.10 3.41
N ILE A 94 -9.67 2.43 2.29
CA ILE A 94 -9.71 0.98 2.23
C ILE A 94 -8.56 0.48 1.37
N VAL A 95 -7.68 -0.29 1.98
CA VAL A 95 -6.64 -1.04 1.30
C VAL A 95 -7.15 -2.46 1.11
N ASP A 96 -7.62 -2.75 -0.08
CA ASP A 96 -8.14 -4.04 -0.51
C ASP A 96 -7.28 -4.67 -1.61
N LYS A 97 -7.77 -5.75 -2.22
CA LYS A 97 -7.06 -6.43 -3.29
C LYS A 97 -6.72 -5.54 -4.48
N GLU A 98 -7.58 -4.56 -4.83
CA GLU A 98 -7.38 -3.68 -5.97
C GLU A 98 -6.18 -2.75 -5.76
N VAL A 99 -5.97 -2.32 -4.52
CA VAL A 99 -4.80 -1.53 -4.12
C VAL A 99 -3.57 -2.43 -3.96
N MET A 100 -3.72 -3.57 -3.27
CA MET A 100 -2.60 -4.44 -2.90
C MET A 100 -1.98 -5.19 -4.07
N LYS A 101 -2.74 -5.50 -5.14
CA LYS A 101 -2.21 -6.23 -6.30
C LYS A 101 -0.96 -5.57 -6.90
N ASP A 102 -0.92 -4.25 -6.88
CA ASP A 102 0.23 -3.49 -7.40
C ASP A 102 1.44 -3.51 -6.45
N TRP A 103 1.25 -3.88 -5.18
CA TRP A 103 2.32 -3.95 -4.17
C TRP A 103 3.03 -5.29 -4.14
N LEU A 104 2.41 -6.33 -4.72
CA LEU A 104 2.98 -7.67 -4.70
C LEU A 104 4.23 -7.75 -5.59
N VAL A 105 5.24 -8.42 -5.09
CA VAL A 105 6.52 -8.66 -5.76
C VAL A 105 7.03 -10.06 -5.43
N VAL A 106 7.87 -10.60 -6.29
CA VAL A 106 8.63 -11.83 -5.98
C VAL A 106 9.94 -11.39 -5.33
N ASN A 107 10.20 -11.85 -4.12
CA ASN A 107 11.43 -11.54 -3.40
C ASN A 107 12.60 -12.41 -3.87
N GLU A 108 13.82 -12.17 -3.34
CA GLU A 108 15.04 -12.88 -3.72
C GLU A 108 14.97 -14.39 -3.44
N GLU A 109 14.14 -14.82 -2.50
CA GLU A 109 13.91 -16.23 -2.16
C GLU A 109 12.86 -16.90 -3.05
N GLY A 110 12.29 -16.16 -4.01
CA GLY A 110 11.24 -16.64 -4.89
C GLY A 110 9.84 -16.69 -4.25
N ASN A 111 9.61 -16.05 -3.11
CA ASN A 111 8.30 -15.95 -2.47
C ASN A 111 7.58 -14.68 -2.90
N ILE A 112 6.24 -14.70 -2.87
CA ILE A 112 5.45 -13.47 -3.01
C ILE A 112 5.56 -12.67 -1.70
N ASP A 113 5.88 -11.39 -1.80
CA ASP A 113 5.93 -10.46 -0.67
C ASP A 113 5.32 -9.10 -1.07
N LEU A 114 5.14 -8.23 -0.09
CA LEU A 114 4.61 -6.88 -0.26
C LEU A 114 5.77 -5.88 -0.36
N SER A 115 5.79 -5.10 -1.43
CA SER A 115 6.76 -4.03 -1.64
C SER A 115 6.51 -2.88 -0.68
N HIS A 116 7.42 -2.66 0.26
CA HIS A 116 7.38 -1.52 1.17
C HIS A 116 7.43 -0.19 0.40
N GLU A 117 8.18 -0.11 -0.69
CA GLU A 117 8.32 1.11 -1.49
C GLU A 117 6.99 1.49 -2.15
N LYS A 118 6.28 0.53 -2.76
CA LYS A 118 4.99 0.77 -3.40
C LYS A 118 3.90 1.12 -2.39
N ALA A 119 3.84 0.40 -1.26
CA ALA A 119 2.93 0.72 -0.17
C ALA A 119 3.22 2.12 0.42
N LYS A 120 4.49 2.49 0.56
CA LYS A 120 4.89 3.84 1.00
C LYS A 120 4.47 4.92 0.01
N ALA A 121 4.58 4.67 -1.29
CA ALA A 121 4.11 5.61 -2.32
C ALA A 121 2.61 5.90 -2.16
N TYR A 122 1.80 4.88 -1.94
CA TYR A 122 0.38 5.04 -1.63
C TYR A 122 0.14 5.89 -0.37
N VAL A 123 0.88 5.63 0.72
CA VAL A 123 0.77 6.43 1.95
C VAL A 123 1.22 7.88 1.74
N GLN A 124 2.18 8.13 0.84
CA GLN A 124 2.57 9.51 0.46
C GLN A 124 1.45 10.25 -0.27
N GLU A 125 0.65 9.57 -1.09
CA GLU A 125 -0.53 10.16 -1.72
C GLU A 125 -1.58 10.53 -0.66
N LEU A 126 -1.86 9.62 0.29
CA LEU A 126 -2.76 9.91 1.42
C LEU A 126 -2.25 11.10 2.26
N LYS A 127 -0.95 11.17 2.50
CA LYS A 127 -0.33 12.30 3.20
C LYS A 127 -0.56 13.60 2.46
N TYR A 128 -0.34 13.64 1.17
CA TYR A 128 -0.55 14.84 0.35
C TYR A 128 -2.01 15.31 0.38
N GLU A 129 -2.95 14.36 0.39
CA GLU A 129 -4.38 14.65 0.37
C GLU A 129 -4.93 15.02 1.74
N TYR A 130 -4.41 14.40 2.81
CA TYR A 130 -5.05 14.43 4.14
C TYR A 130 -4.28 15.18 5.22
N ASP A 131 -3.06 15.62 4.96
CA ASP A 131 -2.34 16.51 5.88
C ASP A 131 -3.01 17.87 5.93
N THR A 132 -3.14 18.40 7.14
CA THR A 132 -3.76 19.71 7.38
C THR A 132 -2.82 20.74 8.01
N PHE A 133 -1.55 20.36 8.21
CA PHE A 133 -0.54 21.23 8.80
C PHE A 133 -0.36 22.52 8.01
N GLY A 134 -0.49 23.66 8.70
CA GLY A 134 -0.34 24.99 8.09
C GLY A 134 -1.42 25.38 7.06
N THR A 135 -2.45 24.56 6.88
CA THR A 135 -3.54 24.88 5.93
C THR A 135 -4.40 26.03 6.42
N SER A 136 -5.11 26.65 5.46
CA SER A 136 -6.04 27.74 5.76
C SER A 136 -7.32 27.23 6.40
N ARG A 137 -7.77 27.89 7.49
CA ARG A 137 -8.98 27.53 8.22
C ARG A 137 -9.88 28.75 8.38
N PRO A 138 -11.22 28.61 8.16
CA PRO A 138 -12.16 29.64 8.53
C PRO A 138 -12.20 29.79 10.06
N PHE A 139 -12.23 31.03 10.54
CA PHE A 139 -12.26 31.31 11.96
C PHE A 139 -13.15 32.52 12.25
N THR A 140 -13.98 32.44 13.28
CA THR A 140 -14.77 33.55 13.76
C THR A 140 -14.11 34.12 15.01
N THR A 141 -13.65 35.35 14.94
CA THR A 141 -12.94 36.03 16.04
C THR A 141 -13.86 36.32 17.22
N ALA A 142 -13.29 36.60 18.37
CA ALA A 142 -14.01 36.95 19.60
C ALA A 142 -14.95 38.19 19.44
N ASP A 143 -14.64 39.07 18.49
CA ASP A 143 -15.47 40.24 18.14
C ASP A 143 -16.44 39.97 16.97
N GLY A 144 -16.60 38.70 16.57
CA GLY A 144 -17.61 38.24 15.59
C GLY A 144 -17.21 38.43 14.12
N GLN A 145 -15.95 38.69 13.80
CA GLN A 145 -15.48 38.81 12.42
C GLN A 145 -15.12 37.43 11.87
N ASN A 146 -15.56 37.15 10.63
CA ASN A 146 -15.13 35.95 9.92
C ASN A 146 -13.84 36.22 9.16
N ILE A 147 -12.81 35.51 9.52
CA ILE A 147 -11.46 35.61 8.92
C ILE A 147 -10.99 34.23 8.45
N THR A 148 -9.90 34.22 7.72
CA THR A 148 -9.15 32.99 7.42
C THR A 148 -7.83 33.03 8.16
N VAL A 149 -7.58 32.03 9.00
CA VAL A 149 -6.29 31.81 9.64
C VAL A 149 -5.49 30.85 8.77
N SER A 150 -4.24 31.20 8.47
CA SER A 150 -3.38 30.37 7.61
C SER A 150 -1.93 30.40 8.07
N GLY A 151 -1.18 29.39 7.67
CA GLY A 151 0.21 29.21 8.07
C GLY A 151 0.32 28.67 9.51
N GLY A 152 1.49 28.89 10.14
CA GLY A 152 1.78 28.34 11.45
C GLY A 152 2.14 26.85 11.40
N ASP A 153 2.23 26.24 12.58
CA ASP A 153 2.69 24.89 12.83
C ASP A 153 1.61 23.98 13.45
N TYR A 154 0.34 24.25 13.14
CA TYR A 154 -0.80 23.52 13.64
C TYR A 154 -1.45 22.65 12.53
N GLY A 155 -1.84 21.43 12.89
CA GLY A 155 -2.52 20.50 11.99
C GLY A 155 -2.02 19.07 12.12
N TRP A 156 -2.53 18.20 11.26
CA TRP A 156 -2.19 16.80 11.20
C TRP A 156 -1.11 16.56 10.13
N VAL A 157 -0.14 15.71 10.45
CA VAL A 157 0.90 15.26 9.51
C VAL A 157 1.07 13.76 9.67
N ILE A 158 0.73 13.00 8.64
CA ILE A 158 0.93 11.55 8.59
C ILE A 158 2.43 11.24 8.63
N ALA A 159 2.84 10.24 9.42
CA ALA A 159 4.17 9.64 9.44
C ALA A 159 4.24 8.51 8.40
N PRO A 160 4.81 8.73 7.19
CA PRO A 160 4.63 7.77 6.10
C PRO A 160 5.30 6.41 6.35
N ASN A 161 6.49 6.39 6.94
CA ASN A 161 7.20 5.13 7.20
C ASN A 161 6.45 4.26 8.21
N ASP A 162 6.05 4.86 9.33
CA ASP A 162 5.41 4.13 10.43
C ASP A 162 4.01 3.66 10.02
N THR A 163 3.26 4.51 9.31
CA THR A 163 1.95 4.14 8.76
C THR A 163 2.08 3.01 7.73
N THR A 164 3.08 3.06 6.84
CA THR A 164 3.34 1.99 5.87
C THR A 164 3.64 0.67 6.57
N THR A 165 4.54 0.68 7.56
CA THR A 165 4.88 -0.51 8.34
C THR A 165 3.63 -1.10 8.99
N LYS A 166 2.81 -0.26 9.61
CA LYS A 166 1.56 -0.67 10.26
C LYS A 166 0.55 -1.30 9.29
N ILE A 167 0.42 -0.76 8.08
CA ILE A 167 -0.43 -1.34 7.02
C ILE A 167 0.11 -2.72 6.61
N LEU A 168 1.42 -2.83 6.33
CA LEU A 168 2.03 -4.08 5.89
C LEU A 168 1.95 -5.17 6.97
N ASP A 169 2.15 -4.81 8.23
CA ASP A 169 2.01 -5.74 9.36
C ASP A 169 0.56 -6.22 9.51
N ALA A 170 -0.41 -5.30 9.32
CA ALA A 170 -1.82 -5.65 9.33
C ALA A 170 -2.15 -6.67 8.22
N ILE A 171 -1.67 -6.47 7.00
CA ILE A 171 -1.87 -7.41 5.89
C ILE A 171 -1.17 -8.75 6.18
N LYS A 172 0.07 -8.73 6.67
CA LYS A 172 0.86 -9.93 7.00
C LYS A 172 0.26 -10.74 8.16
N SER A 173 -0.57 -10.12 8.99
CA SER A 173 -1.31 -10.84 10.04
C SER A 173 -2.36 -11.80 9.49
N GLY A 174 -2.76 -11.66 8.22
CA GLY A 174 -3.78 -12.47 7.57
C GLY A 174 -5.22 -12.16 8.02
N GLN A 175 -5.43 -11.07 8.78
CA GLN A 175 -6.74 -10.69 9.31
C GLN A 175 -7.13 -9.30 8.86
N SER A 176 -8.35 -9.17 8.32
CA SER A 176 -8.92 -7.86 8.01
C SER A 176 -9.16 -7.07 9.29
N GLN A 177 -8.71 -5.82 9.31
CA GLN A 177 -8.76 -4.98 10.51
C GLN A 177 -8.78 -3.49 10.18
N THR A 178 -9.18 -2.70 11.16
CA THR A 178 -9.09 -1.24 11.11
C THR A 178 -7.86 -0.78 11.86
N ILE A 179 -7.11 0.14 11.27
CA ILE A 179 -5.94 0.77 11.88
C ILE A 179 -6.09 2.29 11.86
N THR A 180 -5.49 2.96 12.83
CA THR A 180 -5.29 4.42 12.79
C THR A 180 -3.89 4.71 12.23
N PRO A 181 -3.72 5.68 11.33
CA PRO A 181 -2.40 6.08 10.85
C PRO A 181 -1.50 6.56 11.99
N GLU A 182 -0.19 6.49 11.78
CA GLU A 182 0.77 7.14 12.66
C GLU A 182 0.98 8.60 12.19
N TYR A 183 1.16 9.51 13.15
CA TYR A 183 1.27 10.93 12.88
C TYR A 183 2.57 11.51 13.45
N THR A 184 3.21 12.39 12.68
CA THR A 184 4.34 13.22 13.15
C THR A 184 3.84 14.43 13.93
N TYR A 185 2.70 15.00 13.50
CA TYR A 185 2.01 16.11 14.17
C TYR A 185 0.52 15.82 14.26
N THR A 186 -0.08 16.24 15.36
CA THR A 186 -1.53 16.09 15.60
C THR A 186 -2.13 17.45 16.00
N ALA A 187 -3.34 17.72 15.52
CA ALA A 187 -4.18 18.80 16.02
C ALA A 187 -5.03 18.31 17.21
N TYR A 188 -5.77 19.21 17.83
CA TYR A 188 -6.63 18.90 18.97
C TYR A 188 -7.72 17.87 18.65
N ARG A 189 -8.32 18.00 17.45
CA ARG A 189 -9.29 17.04 16.91
C ARG A 189 -9.19 16.96 15.39
N ARG A 190 -9.66 15.87 14.81
CA ARG A 190 -9.71 15.69 13.37
C ARG A 190 -11.15 15.76 12.90
N GLU A 191 -11.59 16.96 12.65
CA GLU A 191 -12.94 17.29 12.18
C GLU A 191 -12.86 18.50 11.27
N LYS A 192 -14.01 18.94 10.72
CA LYS A 192 -14.10 20.14 9.89
C LYS A 192 -13.57 21.40 10.62
N ASP A 193 -13.76 21.47 11.94
CA ASP A 193 -13.21 22.49 12.83
C ASP A 193 -12.11 21.85 13.70
N GLU A 194 -10.88 21.89 13.25
CA GLU A 194 -9.73 21.34 13.96
C GLU A 194 -9.29 22.22 15.14
N ILE A 195 -9.62 23.53 15.14
CA ILE A 195 -9.28 24.46 16.22
C ILE A 195 -10.09 24.14 17.47
N GLY A 196 -11.38 23.86 17.29
CA GLY A 196 -12.29 23.52 18.37
C GLY A 196 -12.67 24.71 19.24
N ASP A 197 -13.15 24.41 20.43
CA ASP A 197 -13.80 25.39 21.34
C ASP A 197 -12.89 25.82 22.50
N THR A 198 -11.64 25.29 22.54
CA THR A 198 -10.65 25.64 23.58
C THR A 198 -9.41 26.21 22.93
N TYR A 199 -9.25 27.52 22.98
CA TYR A 199 -8.14 28.23 22.34
C TYR A 199 -7.87 29.59 22.98
N VAL A 200 -6.71 30.14 22.65
CA VAL A 200 -6.35 31.54 22.96
C VAL A 200 -6.35 32.30 21.64
N GLU A 201 -7.09 33.41 21.59
CA GLU A 201 -7.04 34.39 20.50
C GLU A 201 -6.24 35.63 20.95
N ILE A 202 -5.30 36.07 20.14
CA ILE A 202 -4.52 37.28 20.37
C ILE A 202 -4.64 38.20 19.15
N SER A 203 -5.26 39.35 19.34
CA SER A 203 -5.30 40.41 18.32
C SER A 203 -4.09 41.34 18.45
N LEU A 204 -3.16 41.21 17.51
CA LEU A 204 -1.96 42.09 17.49
C LEU A 204 -2.32 43.54 17.27
N SER A 205 -3.34 43.84 16.50
CA SER A 205 -3.77 45.23 16.23
C SER A 205 -4.48 45.87 17.41
N LYS A 206 -5.22 45.08 18.20
CA LYS A 206 -5.94 45.54 19.39
C LYS A 206 -5.11 45.41 20.65
N GLN A 207 -4.00 44.70 20.61
CA GLN A 207 -3.18 44.34 21.77
C GLN A 207 -4.04 43.73 22.88
N HIS A 208 -4.91 42.77 22.49
CA HIS A 208 -5.88 42.17 23.39
C HIS A 208 -5.90 40.64 23.20
N MET A 209 -6.12 39.89 24.29
CA MET A 209 -6.17 38.46 24.35
C MET A 209 -7.52 37.97 24.92
N TRP A 210 -8.06 36.94 24.31
CA TRP A 210 -9.18 36.17 24.81
C TRP A 210 -8.78 34.73 24.99
N PHE A 211 -9.21 34.10 26.10
CA PHE A 211 -9.08 32.67 26.32
C PHE A 211 -10.46 32.07 26.42
N PHE A 212 -10.71 31.14 25.53
CA PHE A 212 -11.91 30.31 25.50
C PHE A 212 -11.60 28.91 25.97
N LYS A 213 -12.48 28.32 26.79
CA LYS A 213 -12.47 26.92 27.17
C LYS A 213 -13.86 26.36 27.00
N ASP A 214 -13.99 25.26 26.24
CA ASP A 214 -15.25 24.59 25.94
C ASP A 214 -16.33 25.59 25.43
N GLY A 215 -15.91 26.53 24.57
CA GLY A 215 -16.75 27.58 24.00
C GLY A 215 -17.08 28.74 24.95
N GLN A 216 -16.62 28.72 26.21
CA GLN A 216 -16.87 29.78 27.19
C GLN A 216 -15.68 30.71 27.31
N LEU A 217 -15.94 32.01 27.21
CA LEU A 217 -14.91 33.06 27.47
C LEU A 217 -14.56 33.08 28.96
N LEU A 218 -13.34 32.72 29.31
CA LEU A 218 -12.84 32.70 30.67
C LEU A 218 -11.97 33.93 30.99
N VAL A 219 -11.16 34.40 30.04
CA VAL A 219 -10.26 35.55 30.23
C VAL A 219 -10.39 36.49 29.03
N SER A 220 -10.44 37.77 29.32
CA SER A 220 -10.36 38.88 28.34
C SER A 220 -9.50 39.97 28.95
N THR A 221 -8.35 40.23 28.35
CA THR A 221 -7.37 41.15 28.95
C THR A 221 -6.49 41.80 27.87
N ASP A 222 -6.01 43.03 28.17
CA ASP A 222 -5.03 43.67 27.35
C ASP A 222 -3.67 42.96 27.49
N VAL A 223 -2.94 42.93 26.41
CA VAL A 223 -1.60 42.33 26.31
C VAL A 223 -0.66 43.31 25.57
N VAL A 224 0.61 43.12 25.76
CA VAL A 224 1.66 43.83 24.99
C VAL A 224 2.46 42.77 24.22
N THR A 225 2.36 42.81 22.92
CA THR A 225 3.14 41.91 22.03
C THR A 225 4.41 42.60 21.57
N GLY A 226 5.37 41.82 21.07
CA GLY A 226 6.60 42.36 20.50
C GLY A 226 6.34 43.27 19.31
N ASN A 227 7.37 44.09 18.96
CA ASN A 227 7.32 45.02 17.83
C ASN A 227 8.40 44.64 16.80
N HIS A 228 8.01 43.92 15.77
CA HIS A 228 8.91 43.49 14.71
C HIS A 228 9.69 44.66 14.07
N ASN A 229 9.04 45.80 13.83
CA ASN A 229 9.67 46.97 13.23
C ASN A 229 10.79 47.61 14.11
N LYS A 230 10.82 47.26 15.39
CA LYS A 230 11.86 47.69 16.33
C LYS A 230 12.84 46.57 16.69
N GLY A 231 12.71 45.37 16.05
CA GLY A 231 13.51 44.20 16.38
C GLY A 231 13.15 43.56 17.73
N TRP A 232 11.95 43.80 18.24
CA TRP A 232 11.46 43.29 19.52
C TRP A 232 10.39 42.24 19.20
N ASP A 233 10.81 41.13 18.67
CA ASP A 233 9.91 40.01 18.36
C ASP A 233 9.55 39.23 19.62
N THR A 234 8.32 38.76 19.68
CA THR A 234 7.88 37.74 20.65
C THR A 234 8.15 36.37 20.02
N HIS A 235 9.02 35.58 20.63
CA HIS A 235 9.39 34.24 20.21
C HIS A 235 8.54 33.21 20.94
#